data_54395bddbaf14da3e251605b24949e2d
#
_entry.id   54395bddbaf14da3e251605b24949e2d
#
_cell.length_a   1.000
_cell.length_b   1.000
_cell.length_c   1.000
_cell.angle_alpha   90.00
_cell.angle_beta   90.00
_cell.angle_gamma   90.00
#
_symmetry.space_group_name_H-M   'P 1'
#
loop_
_entity.id
_entity.type
_entity.pdbx_description
1 polymer ?
#
loop_
_entity_poly.entity_id
_entity_poly.type
_entity_poly.pdbx_seq_one_letter_code
_entity_poly.pdbx_strand_id
1 'polypeptide(L)'
;MHGILALALLVTAPASAGEDAFGRLLDGAVENAAAAMDLEALKSLSFEREALGGGVAHYSFRLRVGPGDFEEIRLHRIVRERAPFLPIRSSRAVFLVHGAAWGFAPSFLDLSVFLAGNDVDVWGVDLRWTLVPEDTSDFSFMADWGLGTDVGDVDAGLAVARALRLATGSGLSKLVLLGWSRGGQIAYAQASAETRRPAFFRHVRGIIPVDIHFKTDDETVRQAACASYATIQGQIDAGFFASGFAVVGEIGDLAASAPEDPSPFFPIVSNADFAELIGAEAALSGPFPFLHSVGGIIDPDTLATELLYTSPERWFAFLSGVSPYQPLRIDLEGALLVCDELDSPYDDHLEEVTVPVLFVGAAGGYGEVGLYSTTLVGSSDVTTLMVSQTPDPVEDWGHSDLFLAAGAEALVWQPILDWIESR
;
A
#
# COMPACT_ATOMS: atom_id res chain seq x y z
N MET A 1 -26.81 -14.82 18.45
CA MET A 1 -27.69 -15.64 17.57
C MET A 1 -28.75 -14.83 16.83
N HIS A 2 -28.93 -13.52 17.05
CA HIS A 2 -29.95 -12.68 16.36
C HIS A 2 -29.53 -12.10 15.02
N GLY A 3 -28.24 -12.07 14.68
CA GLY A 3 -27.74 -11.53 13.39
C GLY A 3 -27.90 -12.44 12.18
N ILE A 4 -28.20 -13.73 12.40
CA ILE A 4 -28.31 -14.71 11.31
C ILE A 4 -29.70 -14.67 10.60
N LEU A 5 -30.73 -14.15 11.29
CA LEU A 5 -32.08 -14.08 10.73
C LEU A 5 -32.29 -12.91 9.77
N ALA A 6 -31.52 -11.82 9.89
CA ALA A 6 -31.63 -10.66 9.01
C ALA A 6 -31.08 -10.90 7.58
N LEU A 7 -30.21 -11.89 7.41
CA LEU A 7 -29.58 -12.20 6.11
C LEU A 7 -30.52 -12.89 5.11
N ALA A 8 -31.56 -13.53 5.57
CA ALA A 8 -32.51 -14.28 4.72
C ALA A 8 -33.55 -13.38 4.00
N LEU A 9 -33.75 -12.14 4.45
CA LEU A 9 -34.74 -11.19 3.90
C LEU A 9 -34.22 -10.33 2.73
N LEU A 10 -32.92 -10.37 2.45
CA LEU A 10 -32.27 -9.53 1.42
C LEU A 10 -32.39 -10.05 -0.03
N VAL A 11 -32.97 -11.23 -0.24
CA VAL A 11 -32.96 -11.89 -1.57
C VAL A 11 -34.01 -11.33 -2.54
N THR A 12 -34.92 -10.44 -2.10
CA THR A 12 -36.06 -9.99 -2.93
C THR A 12 -36.33 -8.48 -2.94
N ALA A 13 -35.42 -7.64 -2.43
CA ALA A 13 -35.66 -6.20 -2.29
C ALA A 13 -35.21 -5.39 -3.51
N PRO A 14 -35.91 -4.27 -3.88
CA PRO A 14 -35.45 -3.34 -4.91
C PRO A 14 -34.15 -2.62 -4.50
N ALA A 15 -33.41 -2.05 -5.47
CA ALA A 15 -32.07 -1.50 -5.28
C ALA A 15 -31.94 -0.48 -4.10
N SER A 16 -32.94 0.37 -3.90
CA SER A 16 -32.97 1.31 -2.77
C SER A 16 -33.13 0.64 -1.40
N ALA A 17 -33.82 -0.50 -1.36
CA ALA A 17 -33.94 -1.31 -0.15
C ALA A 17 -32.64 -2.10 0.17
N GLY A 18 -31.78 -2.32 -0.84
CA GLY A 18 -30.46 -2.92 -0.69
C GLY A 18 -29.47 -2.00 0.04
N GLU A 19 -29.50 -0.71 -0.29
CA GLU A 19 -28.66 0.32 0.34
C GLU A 19 -29.00 0.50 1.81
N ASP A 20 -30.28 0.66 2.16
CA ASP A 20 -30.75 0.74 3.55
C ASP A 20 -30.48 -0.53 4.34
N ALA A 21 -30.53 -1.69 3.72
CA ALA A 21 -30.28 -2.96 4.37
C ALA A 21 -28.78 -3.22 4.57
N PHE A 22 -27.95 -2.79 3.62
CA PHE A 22 -26.49 -2.82 3.76
C PHE A 22 -26.02 -1.83 4.84
N GLY A 23 -26.61 -0.61 4.89
CA GLY A 23 -26.39 0.35 5.98
C GLY A 23 -26.67 -0.26 7.36
N ARG A 24 -27.85 -0.91 7.53
CA ARG A 24 -28.19 -1.58 8.79
C ARG A 24 -27.28 -2.78 9.12
N LEU A 25 -26.79 -3.51 8.13
CA LEU A 25 -25.80 -4.58 8.33
C LEU A 25 -24.44 -4.01 8.74
N LEU A 26 -24.07 -2.87 8.14
CA LEU A 26 -22.89 -2.12 8.52
C LEU A 26 -22.99 -1.66 9.97
N ASP A 27 -24.10 -1.02 10.35
CA ASP A 27 -24.38 -0.57 11.73
C ASP A 27 -24.31 -1.74 12.71
N GLY A 28 -24.92 -2.88 12.38
CA GLY A 28 -24.88 -4.08 13.23
C GLY A 28 -23.52 -4.77 13.29
N ALA A 29 -22.73 -4.73 12.22
CA ALA A 29 -21.34 -5.24 12.20
C ALA A 29 -20.43 -4.32 13.01
N VAL A 30 -20.65 -3.03 12.90
CA VAL A 30 -20.04 -1.95 13.66
C VAL A 30 -20.33 -2.10 15.16
N GLU A 31 -21.60 -2.31 15.56
CA GLU A 31 -21.94 -2.55 16.97
C GLU A 31 -21.30 -3.82 17.56
N ASN A 32 -21.15 -4.89 16.75
CA ASN A 32 -20.51 -6.12 17.20
C ASN A 32 -18.96 -6.03 17.23
N ALA A 33 -18.34 -5.26 16.32
CA ALA A 33 -16.91 -4.96 16.34
C ALA A 33 -16.57 -3.96 17.46
N ALA A 34 -17.50 -3.06 17.77
CA ALA A 34 -17.40 -2.05 18.83
C ALA A 34 -17.26 -2.63 20.25
N ALA A 35 -17.69 -3.86 20.47
CA ALA A 35 -17.42 -4.57 21.73
C ALA A 35 -15.92 -4.92 21.91
N ALA A 36 -15.12 -4.76 20.86
CA ALA A 36 -13.68 -5.01 20.85
C ALA A 36 -12.84 -3.77 20.45
N MET A 37 -13.47 -2.64 20.06
CA MET A 37 -12.83 -1.39 19.61
C MET A 37 -13.59 -0.19 20.17
N ASP A 38 -12.99 0.98 20.14
CA ASP A 38 -13.60 2.22 20.65
C ASP A 38 -14.89 2.57 19.88
N LEU A 39 -16.01 2.61 20.59
CA LEU A 39 -17.39 2.70 20.06
C LEU A 39 -17.65 3.98 19.23
N GLU A 40 -16.92 5.05 19.50
CA GLU A 40 -17.15 6.36 18.85
C GLU A 40 -16.63 6.36 17.40
N ALA A 41 -15.53 5.66 17.13
CA ALA A 41 -14.92 5.59 15.79
C ALA A 41 -15.86 4.95 14.74
N LEU A 42 -16.68 4.01 15.19
CA LEU A 42 -17.56 3.24 14.31
C LEU A 42 -18.91 3.91 14.04
N LYS A 43 -19.34 4.88 14.88
CA LYS A 43 -20.60 5.60 14.68
C LYS A 43 -20.58 6.60 13.52
N SER A 44 -19.40 6.92 12.98
CA SER A 44 -19.21 7.86 11.87
C SER A 44 -18.86 7.20 10.54
N LEU A 45 -19.05 5.88 10.40
CA LEU A 45 -18.70 5.16 9.18
C LEU A 45 -19.64 5.58 8.03
N SER A 46 -19.17 6.48 7.15
CA SER A 46 -19.80 6.74 5.86
C SER A 46 -19.19 5.80 4.81
N PHE A 47 -20.00 5.37 3.85
CA PHE A 47 -19.47 4.57 2.73
C PHE A 47 -20.00 5.10 1.39
N GLU A 48 -19.20 4.90 0.36
CA GLU A 48 -19.56 5.13 -1.04
C GLU A 48 -19.42 3.82 -1.80
N ARG A 49 -20.20 3.67 -2.88
CA ARG A 49 -20.10 2.51 -3.76
C ARG A 49 -20.04 2.96 -5.22
N GLU A 50 -19.07 2.44 -5.93
CA GLU A 50 -18.88 2.62 -7.37
C GLU A 50 -18.91 1.26 -8.08
N ALA A 51 -19.52 1.19 -9.26
CA ALA A 51 -19.45 0.00 -10.11
C ALA A 51 -18.28 0.12 -11.08
N LEU A 52 -17.31 -0.80 -11.01
CA LEU A 52 -16.11 -0.80 -11.87
C LEU A 52 -16.29 -1.61 -13.16
N GLY A 53 -17.47 -2.20 -13.40
CA GLY A 53 -17.72 -3.10 -14.53
C GLY A 53 -17.42 -4.56 -14.21
N GLY A 54 -17.79 -5.49 -15.13
CA GLY A 54 -17.52 -6.93 -14.95
C GLY A 54 -18.17 -7.57 -13.71
N GLY A 55 -19.13 -6.88 -13.07
CA GLY A 55 -19.72 -7.32 -11.81
C GLY A 55 -18.85 -6.98 -10.58
N VAL A 56 -17.78 -6.21 -10.76
CA VAL A 56 -16.92 -5.74 -9.67
C VAL A 56 -17.42 -4.39 -9.16
N ALA A 57 -17.43 -4.21 -7.85
CA ALA A 57 -17.75 -2.95 -7.20
C ALA A 57 -16.65 -2.55 -6.22
N HIS A 58 -16.44 -1.26 -6.12
CA HIS A 58 -15.57 -0.60 -5.16
C HIS A 58 -16.42 0.05 -4.07
N TYR A 59 -16.14 -0.30 -2.85
CA TYR A 59 -16.67 0.37 -1.66
C TYR A 59 -15.55 1.13 -0.99
N SER A 60 -15.78 2.38 -0.62
CA SER A 60 -14.87 3.16 0.21
C SER A 60 -15.55 3.54 1.52
N PHE A 61 -14.81 3.46 2.62
CA PHE A 61 -15.29 3.73 3.97
C PHE A 61 -14.32 4.68 4.66
N ARG A 62 -14.81 5.75 5.27
CA ARG A 62 -14.00 6.58 6.15
C ARG A 62 -14.10 6.09 7.59
N LEU A 63 -12.95 5.88 8.21
CA LEU A 63 -12.84 5.39 9.58
C LEU A 63 -11.97 6.34 10.39
N ARG A 64 -12.53 6.93 11.43
CA ARG A 64 -11.76 7.70 12.40
C ARG A 64 -10.94 6.77 13.30
N VAL A 65 -9.64 7.01 13.39
CA VAL A 65 -8.67 6.17 14.11
C VAL A 65 -8.03 6.89 15.30
N GLY A 66 -8.48 8.10 15.59
CA GLY A 66 -8.05 8.89 16.75
C GLY A 66 -8.86 10.16 16.93
N PRO A 67 -8.58 10.96 18.00
CA PRO A 67 -9.36 12.15 18.33
C PRO A 67 -8.99 13.38 17.52
N GLY A 68 -7.83 13.41 16.84
CA GLY A 68 -7.34 14.56 16.07
C GLY A 68 -8.12 14.77 14.77
N ASP A 69 -8.08 15.98 14.22
CA ASP A 69 -8.88 16.37 13.04
C ASP A 69 -8.53 15.54 11.78
N PHE A 70 -7.27 15.12 11.63
CA PHE A 70 -6.75 14.35 10.50
C PHE A 70 -6.52 12.86 10.84
N GLU A 71 -6.96 12.38 12.00
CA GLU A 71 -6.82 10.98 12.39
C GLU A 71 -7.97 10.14 11.85
N GLU A 72 -7.99 10.05 10.52
CA GLU A 72 -8.95 9.27 9.74
C GLU A 72 -8.20 8.49 8.66
N ILE A 73 -8.61 7.26 8.40
CA ILE A 73 -8.18 6.45 7.26
C ILE A 73 -9.34 6.22 6.32
N ARG A 74 -9.04 5.91 5.06
CA ARG A 74 -10.05 5.43 4.12
C ARG A 74 -9.78 3.95 3.83
N LEU A 75 -10.78 3.11 4.08
CA LEU A 75 -10.75 1.72 3.71
C LEU A 75 -11.40 1.52 2.35
N HIS A 76 -10.83 0.65 1.56
CA HIS A 76 -11.33 0.23 0.25
C HIS A 76 -11.69 -1.24 0.31
N ARG A 77 -12.80 -1.60 -0.32
CA ARG A 77 -13.16 -2.99 -0.62
C ARG A 77 -13.52 -3.10 -2.08
N ILE A 78 -12.76 -3.89 -2.82
CA ILE A 78 -13.06 -4.22 -4.22
C ILE A 78 -13.48 -5.68 -4.26
N VAL A 79 -14.70 -5.94 -4.70
CA VAL A 79 -15.30 -7.27 -4.63
C VAL A 79 -16.28 -7.49 -5.77
N ARG A 80 -16.36 -8.73 -6.25
CA ARG A 80 -17.40 -9.09 -7.21
C ARG A 80 -18.75 -9.20 -6.50
N GLU A 81 -19.80 -8.73 -7.15
CA GLU A 81 -21.16 -8.75 -6.65
C GLU A 81 -22.06 -9.67 -7.49
N ARG A 82 -23.03 -10.31 -6.84
CA ARG A 82 -24.13 -11.03 -7.52
C ARG A 82 -25.23 -10.08 -7.98
N ALA A 83 -25.39 -8.98 -7.26
CA ALA A 83 -26.27 -7.84 -7.53
C ALA A 83 -25.75 -6.65 -6.71
N PRO A 84 -26.13 -5.40 -7.02
CA PRO A 84 -25.69 -4.23 -6.24
C PRO A 84 -25.88 -4.44 -4.73
N PHE A 85 -24.84 -4.15 -3.95
CA PHE A 85 -24.73 -4.34 -2.49
C PHE A 85 -24.78 -5.81 -2.01
N LEU A 86 -24.68 -6.78 -2.91
CA LEU A 86 -24.63 -8.20 -2.57
C LEU A 86 -23.30 -8.83 -3.00
N PRO A 87 -22.23 -8.64 -2.23
CA PRO A 87 -20.94 -9.25 -2.52
C PRO A 87 -21.04 -10.76 -2.64
N ILE A 88 -20.23 -11.35 -3.53
CA ILE A 88 -20.05 -12.79 -3.50
C ILE A 88 -19.34 -13.19 -2.20
N ARG A 89 -19.59 -14.40 -1.75
CA ARG A 89 -18.86 -14.95 -0.60
C ARG A 89 -17.54 -15.50 -1.08
N SER A 90 -16.46 -15.05 -0.45
CA SER A 90 -15.10 -15.53 -0.73
C SER A 90 -14.41 -15.96 0.56
N SER A 91 -13.77 -17.12 0.55
CA SER A 91 -12.84 -17.54 1.60
C SER A 91 -11.47 -16.86 1.47
N ARG A 92 -11.14 -16.41 0.24
CA ARG A 92 -9.89 -15.74 -0.09
C ARG A 92 -10.03 -14.24 0.16
N ALA A 93 -9.08 -13.66 0.87
CA ALA A 93 -9.05 -12.23 1.10
C ALA A 93 -7.63 -11.70 1.23
N VAL A 94 -7.40 -10.52 0.68
CA VAL A 94 -6.16 -9.78 0.77
C VAL A 94 -6.42 -8.37 1.30
N PHE A 95 -5.47 -7.83 2.05
CA PHE A 95 -5.46 -6.44 2.49
C PHE A 95 -4.20 -5.77 1.93
N LEU A 96 -4.36 -4.68 1.20
CA LEU A 96 -3.32 -3.98 0.46
C LEU A 96 -2.90 -2.71 1.19
N VAL A 97 -1.59 -2.51 1.35
CA VAL A 97 -0.99 -1.33 1.97
C VAL A 97 -0.04 -0.67 0.98
N HIS A 98 -0.35 0.56 0.60
CA HIS A 98 0.42 1.33 -0.40
C HIS A 98 1.81 1.74 0.11
N GLY A 99 2.64 2.20 -0.83
CA GLY A 99 3.98 2.72 -0.57
C GLY A 99 4.00 4.15 -0.04
N ALA A 100 5.21 4.72 0.02
CA ALA A 100 5.43 6.14 0.31
C ALA A 100 4.80 7.01 -0.79
N ALA A 101 4.37 8.19 -0.43
CA ALA A 101 3.88 9.26 -1.29
C ALA A 101 2.55 9.00 -2.05
N TRP A 102 2.13 7.78 -2.29
CA TRP A 102 0.89 7.46 -3.01
C TRP A 102 -0.15 6.82 -2.10
N GLY A 103 -1.43 6.96 -2.47
CA GLY A 103 -2.54 6.28 -1.84
C GLY A 103 -2.89 4.95 -2.52
N PHE A 104 -4.01 4.35 -2.10
CA PHE A 104 -4.47 3.04 -2.57
C PHE A 104 -4.77 3.00 -4.07
N ALA A 105 -5.52 3.97 -4.59
CA ALA A 105 -6.00 3.90 -5.97
C ALA A 105 -4.88 3.97 -7.02
N PRO A 106 -3.92 4.90 -6.98
CA PRO A 106 -2.80 4.92 -7.90
C PRO A 106 -1.94 3.66 -7.82
N SER A 107 -1.80 3.09 -6.62
CA SER A 107 -0.93 1.92 -6.39
C SER A 107 -1.58 0.60 -6.80
N PHE A 108 -2.89 0.42 -6.57
CA PHE A 108 -3.47 -0.92 -6.54
C PHE A 108 -4.80 -1.11 -7.26
N LEU A 109 -5.41 -0.07 -7.85
CA LEU A 109 -6.76 -0.23 -8.39
C LEU A 109 -6.84 -1.35 -9.44
N ASP A 110 -5.91 -1.40 -10.38
CA ASP A 110 -5.87 -2.40 -11.45
C ASP A 110 -5.67 -3.82 -10.89
N LEU A 111 -4.67 -4.01 -10.00
CA LEU A 111 -4.46 -5.28 -9.30
C LEU A 111 -5.72 -5.70 -8.53
N SER A 112 -6.38 -4.74 -7.87
CA SER A 112 -7.58 -5.02 -7.07
C SER A 112 -8.74 -5.49 -7.93
N VAL A 113 -8.94 -4.89 -9.09
CA VAL A 113 -9.97 -5.29 -10.06
C VAL A 113 -9.66 -6.69 -10.60
N PHE A 114 -8.40 -6.97 -10.95
CA PHE A 114 -7.96 -8.30 -11.40
C PHE A 114 -8.24 -9.37 -10.32
N LEU A 115 -7.80 -9.14 -9.09
CA LEU A 115 -8.00 -10.09 -7.99
C LEU A 115 -9.48 -10.30 -7.66
N ALA A 116 -10.28 -9.22 -7.62
CA ALA A 116 -11.72 -9.29 -7.38
C ALA A 116 -12.47 -10.02 -8.52
N GLY A 117 -12.03 -9.81 -9.76
CA GLY A 117 -12.50 -10.56 -10.94
C GLY A 117 -12.29 -12.07 -10.80
N ASN A 118 -11.28 -12.50 -10.05
CA ASN A 118 -10.93 -13.88 -9.71
C ASN A 118 -11.44 -14.31 -8.32
N ASP A 119 -12.52 -13.70 -7.83
CA ASP A 119 -13.22 -14.07 -6.60
C ASP A 119 -12.41 -13.89 -5.30
N VAL A 120 -11.39 -13.04 -5.30
CA VAL A 120 -10.70 -12.58 -4.08
C VAL A 120 -11.46 -11.38 -3.51
N ASP A 121 -11.74 -11.37 -2.20
CA ASP A 121 -12.29 -10.21 -1.47
C ASP A 121 -11.12 -9.28 -1.14
N VAL A 122 -10.94 -8.24 -1.95
CA VAL A 122 -9.81 -7.31 -1.86
C VAL A 122 -10.16 -6.14 -0.95
N TRP A 123 -9.31 -5.90 0.02
CA TRP A 123 -9.36 -4.77 0.93
C TRP A 123 -8.09 -3.94 0.78
N GLY A 124 -8.12 -2.71 1.23
CA GLY A 124 -6.94 -1.85 1.27
C GLY A 124 -7.21 -0.59 2.06
N VAL A 125 -6.19 0.23 2.21
CA VAL A 125 -6.23 1.43 3.03
C VAL A 125 -5.56 2.60 2.31
N ASP A 126 -6.15 3.78 2.43
CA ASP A 126 -5.44 5.05 2.39
C ASP A 126 -5.05 5.38 3.83
N LEU A 127 -3.76 5.41 4.12
CA LEU A 127 -3.22 5.80 5.42
C LEU A 127 -3.55 7.26 5.71
N ARG A 128 -3.71 7.63 6.98
CA ARG A 128 -4.23 8.95 7.40
C ARG A 128 -3.56 10.14 6.74
N TRP A 129 -2.26 10.07 6.49
CA TRP A 129 -1.51 11.17 5.90
C TRP A 129 -1.87 11.44 4.43
N THR A 130 -2.38 10.45 3.70
CA THR A 130 -2.84 10.64 2.31
C THR A 130 -4.12 11.47 2.22
N LEU A 131 -4.83 11.62 3.33
CA LEU A 131 -6.10 12.35 3.41
C LEU A 131 -5.93 13.80 3.90
N VAL A 132 -4.70 14.21 4.18
CA VAL A 132 -4.39 15.59 4.62
C VAL A 132 -4.58 16.55 3.46
N PRO A 133 -5.38 17.62 3.62
CA PRO A 133 -5.65 18.58 2.55
C PRO A 133 -4.38 19.28 2.05
N GLU A 134 -4.32 19.54 0.74
CA GLU A 134 -3.18 20.19 0.09
C GLU A 134 -2.92 21.62 0.61
N ASP A 135 -3.96 22.33 1.04
CA ASP A 135 -3.85 23.70 1.60
C ASP A 135 -3.41 23.73 3.08
N THR A 136 -3.02 22.59 3.64
CA THR A 136 -2.51 22.49 5.01
C THR A 136 -1.18 23.23 5.14
N SER A 137 -1.03 24.03 6.20
CA SER A 137 0.19 24.84 6.46
C SER A 137 0.87 24.56 7.79
N ASP A 138 0.18 23.92 8.74
CA ASP A 138 0.73 23.46 10.02
C ASP A 138 0.73 21.94 10.05
N PHE A 139 1.89 21.33 10.17
CA PHE A 139 2.11 19.88 10.20
C PHE A 139 2.49 19.36 11.57
N SER A 140 2.36 20.16 12.62
CA SER A 140 2.71 19.75 13.98
C SER A 140 1.98 18.49 14.47
N PHE A 141 0.78 18.23 13.96
CA PHE A 141 0.02 17.02 14.23
C PHE A 141 0.67 15.74 13.65
N MET A 142 1.58 15.86 12.66
CA MET A 142 2.33 14.72 12.11
C MET A 142 3.58 14.36 12.93
N ALA A 143 3.92 15.11 13.97
CA ALA A 143 5.15 14.90 14.75
C ALA A 143 5.32 13.47 15.26
N ASP A 144 4.21 12.80 15.60
CA ASP A 144 4.19 11.44 16.12
C ASP A 144 3.67 10.40 15.13
N TRP A 145 3.42 10.78 13.86
CA TRP A 145 2.94 9.85 12.83
C TRP A 145 4.11 9.10 12.20
N GLY A 146 4.45 7.98 12.77
CA GLY A 146 5.51 7.08 12.32
C GLY A 146 4.99 5.71 11.92
N LEU A 147 5.89 4.75 11.76
CA LEU A 147 5.58 3.36 11.41
C LEU A 147 4.60 2.70 12.40
N GLY A 148 4.74 3.02 13.70
CA GLY A 148 3.81 2.52 14.73
C GLY A 148 2.38 3.03 14.53
N THR A 149 2.21 4.27 14.04
CA THR A 149 0.91 4.83 13.67
C THR A 149 0.33 4.11 12.46
N ASP A 150 1.13 3.88 11.42
CA ASP A 150 0.70 3.16 10.21
C ASP A 150 0.32 1.71 10.52
N VAL A 151 1.08 1.02 11.39
CA VAL A 151 0.74 -0.32 11.89
C VAL A 151 -0.59 -0.31 12.65
N GLY A 152 -0.84 0.71 13.49
CA GLY A 152 -2.12 0.88 14.18
C GLY A 152 -3.30 1.10 13.22
N ASP A 153 -3.10 1.90 12.18
CA ASP A 153 -4.09 2.17 11.14
C ASP A 153 -4.43 0.90 10.33
N VAL A 154 -3.40 0.15 9.94
CA VAL A 154 -3.57 -1.14 9.25
C VAL A 154 -4.27 -2.16 10.14
N ASP A 155 -3.95 -2.23 11.42
CA ASP A 155 -4.60 -3.12 12.37
C ASP A 155 -6.09 -2.81 12.52
N ALA A 156 -6.45 -1.52 12.65
CA ALA A 156 -7.83 -1.06 12.68
C ALA A 156 -8.57 -1.43 11.38
N GLY A 157 -7.93 -1.20 10.22
CA GLY A 157 -8.46 -1.58 8.92
C GLY A 157 -8.71 -3.08 8.77
N LEU A 158 -7.76 -3.91 9.17
CA LEU A 158 -7.87 -5.38 9.17
C LEU A 158 -9.01 -5.88 10.08
N ALA A 159 -9.18 -5.27 11.25
CA ALA A 159 -10.27 -5.61 12.16
C ALA A 159 -11.64 -5.29 11.55
N VAL A 160 -11.81 -4.10 10.94
CA VAL A 160 -13.03 -3.70 10.23
C VAL A 160 -13.28 -4.61 9.03
N ALA A 161 -12.27 -4.90 8.22
CA ALA A 161 -12.39 -5.80 7.08
C ALA A 161 -12.92 -7.17 7.51
N ARG A 162 -12.38 -7.77 8.58
CA ARG A 162 -12.86 -9.06 9.11
C ARG A 162 -14.30 -8.99 9.61
N ALA A 163 -14.69 -7.92 10.30
CA ALA A 163 -16.04 -7.72 10.78
C ALA A 163 -17.05 -7.60 9.62
N LEU A 164 -16.74 -6.81 8.60
CA LEU A 164 -17.59 -6.64 7.41
C LEU A 164 -17.66 -7.93 6.55
N ARG A 165 -16.57 -8.68 6.45
CA ARG A 165 -16.55 -10.01 5.82
C ARG A 165 -17.50 -10.97 6.52
N LEU A 166 -17.48 -11.00 7.86
CA LEU A 166 -18.43 -11.79 8.64
C LEU A 166 -19.88 -11.36 8.37
N ALA A 167 -20.17 -10.07 8.43
CA ALA A 167 -21.50 -9.50 8.20
C ALA A 167 -22.02 -9.80 6.79
N THR A 168 -21.14 -9.80 5.78
CA THR A 168 -21.50 -10.12 4.37
C THR A 168 -21.41 -11.62 4.03
N GLY A 169 -21.15 -12.47 5.02
CA GLY A 169 -21.22 -13.93 4.90
C GLY A 169 -19.94 -14.62 4.41
N SER A 170 -18.81 -13.90 4.31
CA SER A 170 -17.49 -14.45 3.95
C SER A 170 -16.71 -15.03 5.15
N GLY A 171 -17.24 -14.89 6.38
CA GLY A 171 -16.67 -15.44 7.61
C GLY A 171 -15.57 -14.57 8.23
N LEU A 172 -15.00 -15.06 9.35
CA LEU A 172 -13.96 -14.36 10.15
C LEU A 172 -12.53 -14.80 9.80
N SER A 173 -12.31 -15.41 8.64
CA SER A 173 -10.96 -15.82 8.25
C SER A 173 -10.00 -14.64 8.24
N LYS A 174 -8.73 -14.92 8.62
CA LYS A 174 -7.64 -13.95 8.52
C LYS A 174 -7.37 -13.61 7.05
N LEU A 175 -6.75 -12.45 6.82
CA LEU A 175 -6.41 -11.97 5.49
C LEU A 175 -4.93 -12.21 5.17
N VAL A 176 -4.59 -12.25 3.89
CA VAL A 176 -3.22 -12.04 3.43
C VAL A 176 -2.96 -10.53 3.47
N LEU A 177 -1.81 -10.11 3.98
CA LEU A 177 -1.39 -8.71 4.01
C LEU A 177 -0.34 -8.49 2.93
N LEU A 178 -0.68 -7.73 1.89
CA LEU A 178 0.24 -7.33 0.84
C LEU A 178 0.62 -5.87 1.07
N GLY A 179 1.93 -5.60 1.10
CA GLY A 179 2.44 -4.25 1.18
C GLY A 179 3.47 -3.98 0.10
N TRP A 180 3.31 -2.88 -0.63
CA TRP A 180 4.27 -2.44 -1.63
C TRP A 180 5.17 -1.35 -1.07
N SER A 181 6.50 -1.42 -1.37
CA SER A 181 7.44 -0.41 -0.91
C SER A 181 7.35 -0.23 0.62
N ARG A 182 7.13 0.97 1.11
CA ARG A 182 6.87 1.27 2.53
C ARG A 182 5.76 0.37 3.12
N GLY A 183 4.73 0.05 2.35
CA GLY A 183 3.68 -0.89 2.77
C GLY A 183 4.23 -2.28 3.09
N GLY A 184 5.31 -2.72 2.45
CA GLY A 184 6.00 -3.96 2.78
C GLY A 184 6.71 -3.90 4.13
N GLN A 185 7.30 -2.76 4.50
CA GLN A 185 7.84 -2.54 5.85
C GLN A 185 6.73 -2.60 6.90
N ILE A 186 5.58 -1.96 6.62
CA ILE A 186 4.40 -2.04 7.48
C ILE A 186 3.93 -3.50 7.60
N ALA A 187 3.96 -4.29 6.53
CA ALA A 187 3.54 -5.69 6.57
C ALA A 187 4.44 -6.55 7.48
N TYR A 188 5.77 -6.36 7.43
CA TYR A 188 6.70 -7.01 8.37
C TYR A 188 6.44 -6.58 9.81
N ALA A 189 6.34 -5.26 10.06
CA ALA A 189 6.09 -4.70 11.40
C ALA A 189 4.75 -5.18 11.97
N GLN A 190 3.68 -5.21 11.18
CA GLN A 190 2.38 -5.73 11.57
C GLN A 190 2.44 -7.21 11.93
N ALA A 191 3.10 -8.03 11.10
CA ALA A 191 3.25 -9.45 11.36
C ALA A 191 4.06 -9.70 12.63
N SER A 192 5.14 -8.94 12.86
CA SER A 192 5.95 -8.95 14.10
C SER A 192 5.09 -8.62 15.32
N ALA A 193 4.36 -7.51 15.28
CA ALA A 193 3.48 -7.07 16.38
C ALA A 193 2.37 -8.10 16.71
N GLU A 194 1.80 -8.76 15.69
CA GLU A 194 0.77 -9.79 15.89
C GLU A 194 1.27 -11.03 16.62
N THR A 195 2.58 -11.35 16.59
CA THR A 195 3.12 -12.51 17.30
C THR A 195 2.84 -12.43 18.81
N ARG A 196 2.75 -11.21 19.36
CA ARG A 196 2.47 -10.92 20.76
C ARG A 196 1.00 -11.06 21.15
N ARG A 197 0.11 -11.26 20.18
CA ARG A 197 -1.33 -11.39 20.43
C ARG A 197 -1.77 -12.85 20.46
N PRO A 198 -2.81 -13.20 21.24
CA PRO A 198 -3.44 -14.50 21.15
C PRO A 198 -3.92 -14.77 19.71
N ALA A 199 -3.81 -16.03 19.24
CA ALA A 199 -4.04 -16.41 17.85
C ALA A 199 -5.41 -15.96 17.26
N PHE A 200 -6.45 -15.87 18.09
CA PHE A 200 -7.77 -15.39 17.69
C PHE A 200 -7.78 -13.90 17.27
N PHE A 201 -6.96 -13.08 17.94
CA PHE A 201 -6.88 -11.64 17.69
C PHE A 201 -5.86 -11.27 16.60
N ARG A 202 -5.15 -12.24 16.04
CA ARG A 202 -4.29 -12.03 14.88
C ARG A 202 -5.12 -11.94 13.63
N HIS A 203 -4.85 -10.96 12.78
CA HIS A 203 -5.59 -10.67 11.55
C HIS A 203 -4.94 -11.26 10.30
N VAL A 204 -3.62 -11.46 10.35
CA VAL A 204 -2.80 -11.85 9.20
C VAL A 204 -2.60 -13.38 9.17
N ARG A 205 -2.77 -14.00 7.99
CA ARG A 205 -2.51 -15.43 7.73
C ARG A 205 -1.31 -15.66 6.80
N GLY A 206 -0.77 -14.61 6.18
CA GLY A 206 0.38 -14.61 5.29
C GLY A 206 0.71 -13.18 4.90
N ILE A 207 1.97 -12.92 4.57
CA ILE A 207 2.41 -11.60 4.11
C ILE A 207 2.99 -11.68 2.69
N ILE A 208 2.77 -10.60 1.93
CA ILE A 208 3.36 -10.39 0.59
C ILE A 208 4.06 -9.03 0.61
N PRO A 209 5.31 -8.95 1.13
CA PRO A 209 6.12 -7.74 0.97
C PRO A 209 6.58 -7.63 -0.49
N VAL A 210 6.30 -6.48 -1.10
CA VAL A 210 6.59 -6.22 -2.51
C VAL A 210 7.65 -5.14 -2.62
N ASP A 211 8.78 -5.50 -3.17
CA ASP A 211 9.89 -4.67 -3.61
C ASP A 211 10.35 -3.65 -2.57
N ILE A 212 10.79 -4.14 -1.44
CA ILE A 212 11.35 -3.36 -0.33
C ILE A 212 12.21 -4.26 0.56
N HIS A 213 13.16 -3.67 1.26
CA HIS A 213 13.84 -4.30 2.38
C HIS A 213 13.37 -3.72 3.71
N PHE A 214 13.33 -4.57 4.72
CA PHE A 214 13.06 -4.20 6.11
C PHE A 214 14.37 -4.03 6.88
N LYS A 215 15.32 -4.94 6.59
CA LYS A 215 16.70 -4.94 7.04
C LYS A 215 17.61 -5.28 5.86
N THR A 216 18.88 -4.98 5.98
CA THR A 216 19.90 -5.34 4.97
C THR A 216 21.19 -5.82 5.65
N ASP A 217 21.92 -6.71 4.97
CA ASP A 217 23.28 -7.11 5.34
C ASP A 217 24.36 -6.29 4.61
N ASP A 218 23.97 -5.38 3.69
CA ASP A 218 24.87 -4.46 3.02
C ASP A 218 25.29 -3.31 3.95
N GLU A 219 26.58 -3.30 4.30
CA GLU A 219 27.16 -2.29 5.20
C GLU A 219 27.06 -0.87 4.64
N THR A 220 27.18 -0.70 3.31
CA THR A 220 27.09 0.62 2.67
C THR A 220 25.67 1.20 2.81
N VAL A 221 24.69 0.35 2.59
CA VAL A 221 23.27 0.72 2.73
C VAL A 221 22.94 1.03 4.20
N ARG A 222 23.45 0.25 5.16
CA ARG A 222 23.28 0.53 6.60
C ARG A 222 23.86 1.87 7.00
N GLN A 223 25.11 2.17 6.59
CA GLN A 223 25.75 3.44 6.89
C GLN A 223 25.00 4.63 6.27
N ALA A 224 24.52 4.51 5.04
CA ALA A 224 23.69 5.52 4.41
C ALA A 224 22.36 5.72 5.16
N ALA A 225 21.76 4.65 5.67
CA ALA A 225 20.56 4.70 6.48
C ALA A 225 20.79 5.42 7.82
N CYS A 226 21.93 5.15 8.50
CA CYS A 226 22.29 5.84 9.74
C CYS A 226 22.53 7.35 9.51
N ALA A 227 23.15 7.72 8.39
CA ALA A 227 23.33 9.12 8.02
C ALA A 227 21.98 9.82 7.72
N SER A 228 21.08 9.13 7.02
CA SER A 228 19.72 9.60 6.73
C SER A 228 18.91 9.77 8.02
N TYR A 229 18.95 8.79 8.93
CA TYR A 229 18.33 8.91 10.25
C TYR A 229 18.76 10.18 10.97
N ALA A 230 20.07 10.42 11.08
CA ALA A 230 20.60 11.61 11.75
C ALA A 230 20.13 12.92 11.08
N THR A 231 20.05 12.94 9.75
CA THR A 231 19.60 14.10 8.98
C THR A 231 18.11 14.37 9.22
N ILE A 232 17.27 13.35 9.11
CA ILE A 232 15.81 13.48 9.29
C ILE A 232 15.48 13.83 10.74
N GLN A 233 16.20 13.23 11.72
CA GLN A 233 16.03 13.58 13.13
C GLN A 233 16.32 15.06 13.36
N GLY A 234 17.39 15.62 12.75
CA GLY A 234 17.70 17.03 12.82
C GLY A 234 16.62 17.93 12.21
N GLN A 235 15.94 17.48 11.15
CA GLN A 235 14.79 18.21 10.57
C GLN A 235 13.59 18.21 11.53
N ILE A 236 13.28 17.07 12.13
CA ILE A 236 12.19 16.94 13.11
C ILE A 236 12.47 17.80 14.34
N ASP A 237 13.70 17.79 14.85
CA ASP A 237 14.13 18.62 15.98
C ASP A 237 14.04 20.13 15.66
N ALA A 238 14.18 20.50 14.38
CA ALA A 238 14.00 21.87 13.89
C ALA A 238 12.51 22.25 13.64
N GLY A 239 11.57 21.31 13.87
CA GLY A 239 10.12 21.53 13.74
C GLY A 239 9.56 21.23 12.35
N PHE A 240 10.28 20.50 11.49
CA PHE A 240 9.76 20.01 10.23
C PHE A 240 9.17 18.60 10.44
N PHE A 241 7.89 18.39 10.09
CA PHE A 241 7.18 17.15 10.36
C PHE A 241 6.62 16.46 9.11
N ALA A 242 6.70 17.12 7.95
CA ALA A 242 6.20 16.57 6.70
C ALA A 242 7.18 16.74 5.54
N SER A 243 7.26 15.76 4.66
CA SER A 243 7.82 15.85 3.31
C SER A 243 6.72 16.26 2.34
N GLY A 244 7.03 17.15 1.37
CA GLY A 244 6.09 17.59 0.35
C GLY A 244 6.34 16.91 -0.99
N PHE A 245 5.28 16.41 -1.64
CA PHE A 245 5.34 15.74 -2.94
C PHE A 245 4.50 16.44 -4.02
N ALA A 246 3.88 17.59 -3.74
CA ALA A 246 3.04 18.31 -4.69
C ALA A 246 3.74 18.58 -6.05
N VAL A 247 5.06 18.83 -6.03
CA VAL A 247 5.86 19.00 -7.25
C VAL A 247 5.86 17.76 -8.14
N VAL A 248 5.84 16.55 -7.56
CA VAL A 248 5.77 15.30 -8.32
C VAL A 248 4.43 15.19 -9.05
N GLY A 249 3.34 15.57 -8.39
CA GLY A 249 2.02 15.65 -9.01
C GLY A 249 1.97 16.67 -10.15
N GLU A 250 2.55 17.86 -9.94
CA GLU A 250 2.62 18.90 -10.98
C GLU A 250 3.44 18.43 -12.20
N ILE A 251 4.53 17.69 -12.00
CA ILE A 251 5.30 17.07 -13.09
C ILE A 251 4.41 16.13 -13.91
N GLY A 252 3.67 15.25 -13.26
CA GLY A 252 2.74 14.33 -13.94
C GLY A 252 1.63 15.06 -14.70
N ASP A 253 1.02 16.06 -14.11
CA ASP A 253 -0.04 16.87 -14.73
C ASP A 253 0.47 17.64 -15.97
N LEU A 254 1.67 18.22 -15.89
CA LEU A 254 2.29 18.93 -17.02
C LEU A 254 2.68 17.94 -18.14
N ALA A 255 3.24 16.79 -17.79
CA ALA A 255 3.57 15.76 -18.77
C ALA A 255 2.32 15.24 -19.50
N ALA A 256 1.19 15.09 -18.80
CA ALA A 256 -0.07 14.67 -19.41
C ALA A 256 -0.75 15.76 -20.25
N SER A 257 -0.73 17.03 -19.82
CA SER A 257 -1.50 18.12 -20.44
C SER A 257 -0.74 18.93 -21.48
N ALA A 258 0.59 19.06 -21.35
CA ALA A 258 1.47 19.84 -22.22
C ALA A 258 2.81 19.11 -22.44
N PRO A 259 2.83 17.88 -22.99
CA PRO A 259 4.01 17.01 -23.03
C PRO A 259 5.20 17.62 -23.75
N GLU A 260 4.97 18.36 -24.83
CA GLU A 260 6.02 18.93 -25.70
C GLU A 260 6.56 20.29 -25.20
N ASP A 261 5.90 20.92 -24.22
CA ASP A 261 6.34 22.21 -23.69
C ASP A 261 7.61 22.02 -22.82
N PRO A 262 8.53 23.02 -22.81
CA PRO A 262 9.70 22.97 -21.93
C PRO A 262 9.30 22.83 -20.47
N SER A 263 9.93 21.90 -19.72
CA SER A 263 9.64 21.70 -18.32
C SER A 263 10.03 22.94 -17.47
N PRO A 264 9.15 23.47 -16.61
CA PRO A 264 9.49 24.55 -15.71
C PRO A 264 10.54 24.14 -14.65
N PHE A 265 10.67 22.84 -14.40
CA PHE A 265 11.62 22.28 -13.44
C PHE A 265 13.00 22.03 -14.06
N PHE A 266 13.05 21.71 -15.34
CA PHE A 266 14.28 21.44 -16.07
C PHE A 266 14.13 21.86 -17.56
N PRO A 267 14.26 23.16 -17.90
CA PRO A 267 13.85 23.73 -19.18
C PRO A 267 14.62 23.26 -20.43
N ILE A 268 15.62 22.39 -20.29
CA ILE A 268 16.36 21.82 -21.42
C ILE A 268 15.70 20.57 -22.02
N VAL A 269 14.70 20.02 -21.34
CA VAL A 269 13.89 18.91 -21.81
C VAL A 269 12.40 19.29 -21.79
N SER A 270 11.57 18.52 -22.48
CA SER A 270 10.11 18.66 -22.44
C SER A 270 9.52 18.19 -21.10
N ASN A 271 8.25 18.50 -20.83
CA ASN A 271 7.55 18.00 -19.65
C ASN A 271 7.48 16.47 -19.65
N ALA A 272 7.23 15.86 -20.82
CA ALA A 272 7.20 14.41 -20.96
C ALA A 272 8.57 13.78 -20.68
N ASP A 273 9.63 14.26 -21.35
CA ASP A 273 10.99 13.76 -21.15
C ASP A 273 11.43 13.90 -19.69
N PHE A 274 11.07 15.02 -19.03
CA PHE A 274 11.42 15.23 -17.63
C PHE A 274 10.70 14.23 -16.70
N ALA A 275 9.42 13.99 -16.94
CA ALA A 275 8.65 13.00 -16.17
C ALA A 275 9.18 11.57 -16.37
N GLU A 276 9.56 11.21 -17.59
CA GLU A 276 10.15 9.90 -17.90
C GLU A 276 11.55 9.77 -17.31
N LEU A 277 12.36 10.83 -17.40
CA LEU A 277 13.72 10.88 -16.84
C LEU A 277 13.72 10.60 -15.33
N ILE A 278 12.88 11.28 -14.55
CA ILE A 278 12.81 11.04 -13.10
C ILE A 278 12.31 9.63 -12.74
N GLY A 279 11.59 8.96 -13.64
CA GLY A 279 11.15 7.58 -13.47
C GLY A 279 12.28 6.57 -13.74
N ALA A 280 13.10 6.83 -14.76
CA ALA A 280 14.17 5.95 -15.20
C ALA A 280 15.52 6.24 -14.51
N GLU A 281 15.64 7.37 -13.80
CA GLU A 281 16.88 7.73 -13.11
C GLU A 281 17.08 6.90 -11.84
N ALA A 282 18.33 6.49 -11.62
CA ALA A 282 18.71 5.69 -10.47
C ALA A 282 18.81 6.53 -9.18
N ALA A 283 18.21 6.06 -8.10
CA ALA A 283 18.38 6.58 -6.75
C ALA A 283 19.33 5.67 -5.95
N LEU A 284 20.63 5.77 -6.25
CA LEU A 284 21.68 4.88 -5.70
C LEU A 284 22.21 5.33 -4.33
N SER A 285 21.71 6.44 -3.78
CA SER A 285 22.15 6.98 -2.50
C SER A 285 21.04 6.94 -1.47
N GLY A 286 21.42 6.82 -0.19
CA GLY A 286 20.45 6.83 0.92
C GLY A 286 20.09 5.42 1.42
N PRO A 287 19.09 5.33 2.30
CA PRO A 287 18.69 4.08 2.97
C PRO A 287 17.93 3.10 2.06
N PHE A 288 17.47 3.56 0.90
CA PHE A 288 16.65 2.80 -0.04
C PHE A 288 17.19 2.98 -1.47
N PRO A 289 18.38 2.41 -1.79
CA PRO A 289 18.94 2.51 -3.13
C PRO A 289 18.17 1.59 -4.09
N PHE A 290 17.77 2.12 -5.26
CA PHE A 290 17.18 1.35 -6.37
C PHE A 290 17.68 1.91 -7.70
N LEU A 291 17.60 1.10 -8.77
CA LEU A 291 18.09 1.53 -10.06
C LEU A 291 17.13 2.49 -10.74
N HIS A 292 15.81 2.21 -10.70
CA HIS A 292 14.81 3.10 -11.27
C HIS A 292 13.40 2.78 -10.72
N SER A 293 12.52 3.75 -10.81
CA SER A 293 11.11 3.58 -10.47
C SER A 293 10.36 2.83 -11.59
N VAL A 294 10.64 3.18 -12.84
CA VAL A 294 10.16 2.50 -14.06
C VAL A 294 11.35 2.27 -14.99
N GLY A 295 11.47 1.07 -15.56
CA GLY A 295 12.56 0.71 -16.46
C GLY A 295 12.55 1.55 -17.72
N GLY A 296 13.71 2.14 -18.05
CA GLY A 296 13.84 3.03 -19.21
C GLY A 296 15.28 3.18 -19.67
N ILE A 297 15.44 3.69 -20.88
CA ILE A 297 16.74 4.01 -21.49
C ILE A 297 16.85 5.53 -21.60
N ILE A 298 17.89 6.09 -21.01
CA ILE A 298 18.19 7.53 -21.01
C ILE A 298 19.31 7.78 -22.02
N ASP A 299 19.07 8.61 -23.03
CA ASP A 299 20.12 9.11 -23.92
C ASP A 299 21.02 10.10 -23.16
N PRO A 300 22.30 9.81 -22.96
CA PRO A 300 23.17 10.65 -22.15
C PRO A 300 23.49 12.04 -22.75
N ASP A 301 23.31 12.20 -24.06
CA ASP A 301 23.62 13.45 -24.75
C ASP A 301 22.41 14.41 -24.77
N THR A 302 21.19 13.86 -24.88
CA THR A 302 19.96 14.63 -25.04
C THR A 302 19.04 14.57 -23.83
N LEU A 303 19.23 13.59 -22.94
CA LEU A 303 18.37 13.23 -21.80
C LEU A 303 16.95 12.79 -22.24
N ALA A 304 16.74 12.54 -23.54
CA ALA A 304 15.53 11.90 -24.00
C ALA A 304 15.44 10.49 -23.38
N THR A 305 14.27 10.14 -22.87
CA THR A 305 14.06 8.89 -22.16
C THR A 305 13.00 8.07 -22.86
N GLU A 306 13.21 6.76 -22.98
CA GLU A 306 12.24 5.80 -23.49
C GLU A 306 11.90 4.82 -22.38
N LEU A 307 10.64 4.79 -21.91
CA LEU A 307 10.15 3.80 -20.94
C LEU A 307 9.92 2.45 -21.63
N LEU A 308 10.43 1.37 -21.03
CA LEU A 308 10.45 0.05 -21.66
C LEU A 308 9.19 -0.80 -21.36
N TYR A 309 8.60 -0.66 -20.19
CA TYR A 309 7.57 -1.58 -19.68
C TYR A 309 6.27 -0.87 -19.34
N THR A 310 6.35 0.30 -18.73
CA THR A 310 5.21 1.15 -18.38
C THR A 310 5.00 2.20 -19.48
N SER A 311 3.76 2.38 -19.96
CA SER A 311 3.52 3.44 -20.93
C SER A 311 3.65 4.83 -20.29
N PRO A 312 4.10 5.86 -21.06
CA PRO A 312 4.19 7.23 -20.57
C PRO A 312 2.90 7.72 -19.91
N GLU A 313 1.74 7.46 -20.51
CA GLU A 313 0.44 7.90 -20.00
C GLU A 313 0.13 7.28 -18.62
N ARG A 314 0.47 6.01 -18.40
CA ARG A 314 0.29 5.37 -17.09
C ARG A 314 1.26 5.94 -16.06
N TRP A 315 2.50 6.19 -16.45
CA TRP A 315 3.49 6.81 -15.59
C TRP A 315 3.07 8.22 -15.18
N PHE A 316 2.65 9.07 -16.13
CA PHE A 316 2.19 10.43 -15.85
C PHE A 316 0.96 10.44 -14.92
N ALA A 317 -0.02 9.56 -15.18
CA ALA A 317 -1.18 9.41 -14.31
C ALA A 317 -0.80 8.93 -12.90
N PHE A 318 0.22 8.09 -12.77
CA PHE A 318 0.74 7.65 -11.47
C PHE A 318 1.40 8.82 -10.73
N LEU A 319 2.25 9.62 -11.40
CA LEU A 319 2.84 10.82 -10.81
C LEU A 319 1.78 11.82 -10.36
N SER A 320 0.75 12.10 -11.19
CA SER A 320 -0.37 12.98 -10.85
C SER A 320 -1.18 12.49 -9.63
N GLY A 321 -1.18 11.18 -9.37
CA GLY A 321 -1.89 10.56 -8.25
C GLY A 321 -1.17 10.63 -6.91
N VAL A 322 -0.04 11.33 -6.80
CA VAL A 322 0.73 11.45 -5.56
C VAL A 322 -0.05 12.20 -4.48
N SER A 323 0.09 11.77 -3.23
CA SER A 323 -0.43 12.52 -2.07
C SER A 323 0.48 13.72 -1.80
N PRO A 324 -0.06 14.88 -1.42
CA PRO A 324 0.74 16.11 -1.31
C PRO A 324 1.79 16.04 -0.18
N TYR A 325 1.53 15.24 0.86
CA TYR A 325 2.38 15.19 2.05
C TYR A 325 2.57 13.78 2.57
N GLN A 326 3.70 13.57 3.28
CA GLN A 326 4.00 12.37 4.06
C GLN A 326 4.71 12.76 5.35
N PRO A 327 4.43 12.12 6.51
CA PRO A 327 5.15 12.40 7.75
C PRO A 327 6.65 12.06 7.66
N LEU A 328 7.53 12.99 8.05
CA LEU A 328 8.97 12.73 8.11
C LEU A 328 9.34 11.61 9.09
N ARG A 329 8.55 11.40 10.13
CA ARG A 329 8.79 10.33 11.11
C ARG A 329 8.70 8.93 10.49
N ILE A 330 7.90 8.74 9.44
CA ILE A 330 7.85 7.46 8.71
C ILE A 330 9.21 7.19 8.05
N ASP A 331 9.81 8.22 7.43
CA ASP A 331 11.12 8.11 6.79
C ASP A 331 12.22 7.92 7.82
N LEU A 332 12.14 8.63 8.96
CA LEU A 332 13.04 8.45 10.11
C LEU A 332 13.05 7.01 10.60
N GLU A 333 11.87 6.45 10.89
CA GLU A 333 11.75 5.10 11.44
C GLU A 333 12.09 4.02 10.40
N GLY A 334 11.86 4.28 9.11
CA GLY A 334 12.34 3.44 8.03
C GLY A 334 13.86 3.41 7.91
N ALA A 335 14.50 4.57 8.03
CA ALA A 335 15.96 4.67 8.07
C ALA A 335 16.54 3.99 9.33
N LEU A 336 15.85 4.13 10.49
CA LEU A 336 16.22 3.45 11.74
C LEU A 336 16.27 1.93 11.58
N LEU A 337 15.22 1.35 10.97
CA LEU A 337 15.16 -0.10 10.73
C LEU A 337 16.32 -0.61 9.89
N VAL A 338 16.69 0.13 8.83
CA VAL A 338 17.78 -0.26 7.93
C VAL A 338 19.15 0.01 8.53
N CYS A 339 19.32 1.08 9.32
CA CYS A 339 20.56 1.44 10.01
C CYS A 339 21.03 0.35 10.99
N ASP A 340 20.10 -0.25 11.72
CA ASP A 340 20.34 -1.38 12.65
C ASP A 340 21.36 -1.13 13.78
N GLU A 341 21.77 0.13 14.00
CA GLU A 341 22.66 0.52 15.10
C GLU A 341 21.89 0.98 16.34
N LEU A 342 20.60 1.32 16.16
CA LEU A 342 19.70 1.75 17.21
C LEU A 342 18.56 0.75 17.32
N ASP A 343 18.08 0.55 18.53
CA ASP A 343 16.97 -0.35 18.84
C ASP A 343 15.66 0.11 18.19
N SER A 344 14.90 -0.82 17.64
CA SER A 344 13.60 -0.58 17.03
C SER A 344 12.59 -1.62 17.52
N PRO A 345 11.40 -1.23 18.00
CA PRO A 345 10.40 -2.19 18.49
C PRO A 345 9.69 -2.96 17.37
N TYR A 346 9.95 -2.62 16.10
CA TYR A 346 9.20 -3.19 14.97
C TYR A 346 9.77 -4.51 14.47
N ASP A 347 11.02 -4.82 14.79
CA ASP A 347 11.76 -6.02 14.36
C ASP A 347 12.03 -7.04 15.46
N ASP A 348 11.72 -6.72 16.72
CA ASP A 348 11.99 -7.54 17.91
C ASP A 348 11.46 -8.98 17.85
N HIS A 349 10.46 -9.24 17.01
CA HIS A 349 9.76 -10.52 16.95
C HIS A 349 9.66 -11.10 15.53
N LEU A 350 10.54 -10.70 14.61
CA LEU A 350 10.53 -11.23 13.24
C LEU A 350 10.73 -12.74 13.21
N GLU A 351 11.61 -13.28 14.05
CA GLU A 351 11.85 -14.74 14.16
C GLU A 351 10.62 -15.52 14.67
N GLU A 352 9.64 -14.83 15.28
CA GLU A 352 8.37 -15.42 15.72
C GLU A 352 7.29 -15.38 14.62
N VAL A 353 7.55 -14.69 13.50
CA VAL A 353 6.62 -14.62 12.36
C VAL A 353 6.67 -15.93 11.58
N THR A 354 5.68 -16.79 11.79
CA THR A 354 5.61 -18.14 11.19
C THR A 354 4.55 -18.28 10.10
N VAL A 355 3.86 -17.20 9.75
CA VAL A 355 2.90 -17.20 8.63
C VAL A 355 3.64 -17.33 7.30
N PRO A 356 3.03 -17.90 6.24
CA PRO A 356 3.61 -17.94 4.90
C PRO A 356 4.03 -16.57 4.40
N VAL A 357 5.14 -16.50 3.65
CA VAL A 357 5.68 -15.28 3.05
C VAL A 357 5.86 -15.48 1.55
N LEU A 358 5.34 -14.55 0.74
CA LEU A 358 5.74 -14.37 -0.65
C LEU A 358 6.45 -13.04 -0.78
N PHE A 359 7.75 -13.05 -1.07
CA PHE A 359 8.46 -11.84 -1.45
C PHE A 359 8.39 -11.66 -2.96
N VAL A 360 8.02 -10.46 -3.42
CA VAL A 360 8.04 -10.08 -4.83
C VAL A 360 9.00 -8.92 -5.01
N GLY A 361 9.98 -9.07 -5.90
CA GLY A 361 10.98 -8.04 -6.15
C GLY A 361 11.18 -7.77 -7.64
N ALA A 362 11.51 -6.53 -7.99
CA ALA A 362 11.93 -6.12 -9.32
C ALA A 362 13.46 -6.08 -9.40
N ALA A 363 14.04 -6.52 -10.52
CA ALA A 363 15.50 -6.55 -10.68
C ALA A 363 16.11 -5.14 -10.70
N GLY A 364 15.40 -4.14 -11.25
CA GLY A 364 15.78 -2.73 -11.23
C GLY A 364 15.25 -1.95 -10.01
N GLY A 365 14.49 -2.62 -9.10
CA GLY A 365 13.98 -2.04 -7.86
C GLY A 365 14.81 -2.43 -6.64
N TYR A 366 14.12 -2.83 -5.56
CA TYR A 366 14.72 -3.30 -4.30
C TYR A 366 14.83 -4.82 -4.21
N GLY A 367 14.56 -5.55 -5.29
CA GLY A 367 14.40 -7.00 -5.25
C GLY A 367 15.56 -7.73 -4.57
N GLU A 368 16.78 -7.53 -5.03
CA GLU A 368 17.97 -8.21 -4.48
C GLU A 368 18.19 -7.85 -3.00
N VAL A 369 18.11 -6.56 -2.65
CA VAL A 369 18.33 -6.10 -1.27
C VAL A 369 17.22 -6.60 -0.34
N GLY A 370 16.00 -6.75 -0.86
CA GLY A 370 14.83 -7.20 -0.11
C GLY A 370 14.90 -8.67 0.32
N LEU A 371 15.66 -9.51 -0.40
CA LEU A 371 15.79 -10.93 -0.10
C LEU A 371 16.32 -11.20 1.32
N TYR A 372 17.25 -10.38 1.80
CA TYR A 372 17.80 -10.55 3.15
C TYR A 372 16.70 -10.50 4.22
N SER A 373 15.73 -9.59 4.09
CA SER A 373 14.63 -9.45 5.06
C SER A 373 13.81 -10.72 5.20
N THR A 374 13.69 -11.54 4.14
CA THR A 374 12.96 -12.81 4.17
C THR A 374 13.65 -13.87 5.02
N THR A 375 14.95 -13.75 5.26
CA THR A 375 15.74 -14.70 6.07
C THR A 375 15.57 -14.46 7.58
N LEU A 376 15.00 -13.31 7.97
CA LEU A 376 14.86 -12.93 9.37
C LEU A 376 13.54 -13.41 9.99
N VAL A 377 12.59 -13.85 9.17
CA VAL A 377 11.32 -14.39 9.66
C VAL A 377 11.44 -15.88 10.02
N GLY A 378 10.70 -16.30 11.04
CA GLY A 378 10.67 -17.71 11.47
C GLY A 378 9.77 -18.60 10.62
N SER A 379 9.27 -18.13 9.48
CA SER A 379 8.45 -18.91 8.57
C SER A 379 9.25 -19.98 7.84
N SER A 380 8.74 -21.21 7.82
CA SER A 380 9.27 -22.29 6.98
C SER A 380 8.67 -22.31 5.56
N ASP A 381 7.68 -21.47 5.28
CA ASP A 381 7.00 -21.33 3.98
C ASP A 381 7.30 -19.93 3.41
N VAL A 382 8.50 -19.78 2.83
CA VAL A 382 8.98 -18.57 2.19
C VAL A 382 9.15 -18.85 0.70
N THR A 383 8.44 -18.07 -0.13
CA THR A 383 8.55 -18.09 -1.59
C THR A 383 9.08 -16.73 -2.05
N THR A 384 9.94 -16.71 -3.04
CA THR A 384 10.46 -15.48 -3.66
C THR A 384 10.13 -15.46 -5.14
N LEU A 385 9.64 -14.33 -5.63
CA LEU A 385 9.39 -14.03 -7.03
C LEU A 385 10.23 -12.82 -7.42
N MET A 386 11.29 -13.05 -8.21
CA MET A 386 12.10 -11.98 -8.79
C MET A 386 11.63 -11.74 -10.22
N VAL A 387 11.15 -10.53 -10.49
CA VAL A 387 10.75 -10.12 -11.85
C VAL A 387 11.96 -9.54 -12.56
N SER A 388 12.39 -10.25 -13.60
CA SER A 388 13.52 -9.86 -14.46
C SER A 388 13.23 -10.31 -15.89
N GLN A 389 13.46 -9.45 -16.85
CA GLN A 389 13.24 -9.68 -18.28
C GLN A 389 14.53 -9.55 -19.09
N THR A 390 15.55 -8.90 -18.53
CA THR A 390 16.86 -8.72 -19.15
C THR A 390 17.98 -9.10 -18.19
N PRO A 391 19.19 -9.43 -18.68
CA PRO A 391 20.35 -9.68 -17.83
C PRO A 391 20.96 -8.39 -17.26
N ASP A 392 20.58 -7.22 -17.78
CA ASP A 392 21.05 -5.93 -17.27
C ASP A 392 19.95 -5.29 -16.40
N PRO A 393 20.13 -5.21 -15.07
CA PRO A 393 19.12 -4.65 -14.19
C PRO A 393 18.86 -3.15 -14.41
N VAL A 394 19.78 -2.44 -15.12
CA VAL A 394 19.57 -1.01 -15.47
C VAL A 394 18.47 -0.84 -16.54
N GLU A 395 18.27 -1.85 -17.37
CA GLU A 395 17.22 -1.88 -18.40
C GLU A 395 16.06 -2.80 -18.01
N ASP A 396 16.01 -3.28 -16.77
CA ASP A 396 14.99 -4.22 -16.32
C ASP A 396 13.83 -3.52 -15.60
N TRP A 397 12.88 -4.28 -15.11
CA TRP A 397 11.70 -3.81 -14.39
C TRP A 397 12.11 -3.00 -13.16
N GLY A 398 11.57 -1.79 -13.05
CA GLY A 398 11.71 -0.91 -11.91
C GLY A 398 10.68 -1.18 -10.82
N HIS A 399 10.81 -0.43 -9.75
CA HIS A 399 10.00 -0.51 -8.54
C HIS A 399 8.48 -0.42 -8.81
N SER A 400 8.06 0.53 -9.67
CA SER A 400 6.65 0.77 -9.98
C SER A 400 6.13 -0.08 -11.14
N ASP A 401 7.02 -0.64 -12.00
CA ASP A 401 6.62 -1.53 -13.10
C ASP A 401 5.85 -2.75 -12.61
N LEU A 402 6.10 -3.22 -11.39
CA LEU A 402 5.38 -4.36 -10.79
C LEU A 402 3.85 -4.16 -10.79
N PHE A 403 3.39 -2.92 -10.82
CA PHE A 403 1.96 -2.59 -10.85
C PHE A 403 1.54 -1.80 -12.09
N LEU A 404 2.47 -1.08 -12.75
CA LEU A 404 2.16 -0.19 -13.86
C LEU A 404 2.46 -0.80 -15.23
N ALA A 405 3.40 -1.73 -15.35
CA ALA A 405 3.83 -2.28 -16.62
C ALA A 405 2.72 -3.07 -17.31
N ALA A 406 2.73 -3.07 -18.64
CA ALA A 406 1.77 -3.82 -19.45
C ALA A 406 1.81 -5.34 -19.19
N GLY A 407 2.98 -5.87 -18.78
CA GLY A 407 3.17 -7.29 -18.41
C GLY A 407 2.85 -7.65 -16.97
N ALA A 408 2.48 -6.68 -16.11
CA ALA A 408 2.32 -6.87 -14.67
C ALA A 408 1.28 -7.94 -14.32
N GLU A 409 0.18 -8.04 -15.09
CA GLU A 409 -0.83 -9.07 -14.87
C GLU A 409 -0.25 -10.48 -14.95
N ALA A 410 0.54 -10.78 -15.96
CA ALA A 410 1.09 -12.12 -16.16
C ALA A 410 2.29 -12.43 -15.25
N LEU A 411 3.16 -11.44 -14.99
CA LEU A 411 4.44 -11.66 -14.32
C LEU A 411 4.39 -11.44 -12.80
N VAL A 412 3.38 -10.68 -12.34
CA VAL A 412 3.25 -10.29 -10.93
C VAL A 412 1.89 -10.68 -10.36
N TRP A 413 0.79 -10.24 -10.98
CA TRP A 413 -0.53 -10.36 -10.38
C TRP A 413 -1.06 -11.80 -10.40
N GLN A 414 -0.83 -12.53 -11.50
CA GLN A 414 -1.21 -13.95 -11.59
C GLN A 414 -0.43 -14.82 -10.57
N PRO A 415 0.90 -14.71 -10.44
CA PRO A 415 1.64 -15.39 -9.37
C PRO A 415 1.17 -15.03 -7.94
N ILE A 416 0.81 -13.77 -7.69
CA ILE A 416 0.20 -13.36 -6.41
C ILE A 416 -1.14 -14.06 -6.19
N LEU A 417 -2.00 -14.09 -7.22
CA LEU A 417 -3.28 -14.79 -7.16
C LEU A 417 -3.09 -16.29 -6.88
N ASP A 418 -2.21 -16.97 -7.62
CA ASP A 418 -1.91 -18.40 -7.46
C ASP A 418 -1.41 -18.70 -6.03
N TRP A 419 -0.58 -17.81 -5.49
CA TRP A 419 -0.09 -17.93 -4.11
C TRP A 419 -1.23 -17.77 -3.08
N ILE A 420 -2.12 -16.77 -3.26
CA ILE A 420 -3.31 -16.57 -2.40
C ILE A 420 -4.24 -17.77 -2.48
N GLU A 421 -4.42 -18.36 -3.66
CA GLU A 421 -5.31 -19.52 -3.89
C GLU A 421 -4.79 -20.81 -3.25
N SER A 422 -3.48 -20.95 -3.16
CA SER A 422 -2.85 -22.17 -2.60
C SER A 422 -2.85 -22.19 -1.07
N ARG A 423 -3.30 -21.13 -0.39
CA ARG A 423 -3.26 -20.93 1.07
C ARG A 423 -4.61 -20.41 1.58
#